data_56ccae7a624c95c7e87f516d25fdd821
#
_entry.id   56ccae7a624c95c7e87f516d25fdd821
#
_cell.length_a   1.000
_cell.length_b   1.000
_cell.length_c   1.000
_cell.angle_alpha   90.00
_cell.angle_beta   90.00
_cell.angle_gamma   90.00
#
_symmetry.space_group_name_H-M   'P 1'
#
loop_
_entity.id
_entity.type
_entity.pdbx_description
1 polymer ?
#
loop_
_entity_poly.entity_id
_entity_poly.type
_entity_poly.pdbx_seq_one_letter_code
_entity_poly.pdbx_strand_id
1 'polypeptide(L)'
;MDNFKAVNDTLGHMFGDEVLRHVASEIRRKVRTSDIVGRVGGDEFIVFLRNIRSLDAISKKAGEICAAFKSKYSEAIPHGGISCSVGIALYPGDGACYEDLMYKADQALYAAKEKGKNCFAFYDVTFRNRAFPSVLSEVESGV
;
A
#
# COMPACT_ATOMS: atom_id res chain seq x y z
N MET A 1 2.31 1.31 -8.28
CA MET A 1 2.75 2.73 -8.22
C MET A 1 1.90 3.56 -9.18
N ASP A 2 1.81 4.86 -8.93
CA ASP A 2 1.06 5.75 -9.82
C ASP A 2 1.99 6.36 -10.87
N ASN A 3 1.51 6.42 -12.12
CA ASN A 3 2.22 7.04 -13.25
C ASN A 3 3.56 6.39 -13.65
N PHE A 4 3.85 5.16 -13.21
CA PHE A 4 5.12 4.49 -13.51
C PHE A 4 5.35 4.25 -15.01
N LYS A 5 4.28 3.95 -15.77
CA LYS A 5 4.37 3.82 -17.21
C LYS A 5 4.87 5.11 -17.88
N ALA A 6 4.35 6.27 -17.46
CA ALA A 6 4.79 7.56 -17.98
C ALA A 6 6.27 7.83 -17.69
N VAL A 7 6.78 7.34 -16.57
CA VAL A 7 8.21 7.41 -16.24
C VAL A 7 9.05 6.62 -17.22
N ASN A 8 8.69 5.36 -17.48
CA ASN A 8 9.38 4.54 -18.46
C ASN A 8 9.34 5.15 -19.87
N ASP A 9 8.18 5.67 -20.27
CA ASP A 9 7.98 6.29 -21.60
C ASP A 9 8.81 7.57 -21.76
N THR A 10 9.01 8.35 -20.68
CA THR A 10 9.71 9.64 -20.71
C THR A 10 11.20 9.51 -20.42
N LEU A 11 11.59 8.72 -19.43
CA LEU A 11 12.96 8.63 -18.92
C LEU A 11 13.65 7.29 -19.21
N GLY A 12 12.92 6.36 -19.81
CA GLY A 12 13.43 5.04 -20.21
C GLY A 12 13.36 3.99 -19.11
N HIS A 13 13.45 2.72 -19.53
CA HIS A 13 13.32 1.56 -18.65
C HIS A 13 14.45 1.45 -17.61
N MET A 14 15.66 1.93 -17.92
CA MET A 14 16.77 1.92 -16.96
C MET A 14 16.47 2.82 -15.75
N PHE A 15 15.90 3.98 -15.99
CA PHE A 15 15.46 4.87 -14.90
C PHE A 15 14.29 4.27 -14.14
N GLY A 16 13.33 3.64 -14.82
CA GLY A 16 12.23 2.91 -14.18
C GLY A 16 12.74 1.78 -13.27
N ASP A 17 13.74 1.03 -13.66
CA ASP A 17 14.36 0.00 -12.84
C ASP A 17 15.04 0.57 -11.59
N GLU A 18 15.70 1.73 -11.71
CA GLU A 18 16.28 2.43 -10.56
C GLU A 18 15.19 2.88 -9.59
N VAL A 19 14.10 3.43 -10.10
CA VAL A 19 12.93 3.79 -9.30
C VAL A 19 12.37 2.57 -8.55
N LEU A 20 12.20 1.44 -9.22
CA LEU A 20 11.69 0.21 -8.59
C LEU A 20 12.60 -0.30 -7.48
N ARG A 21 13.93 -0.27 -7.67
CA ARG A 21 14.88 -0.65 -6.63
C ARG A 21 14.79 0.28 -5.42
N HIS A 22 14.66 1.58 -5.69
CA HIS A 22 14.49 2.56 -4.62
C HIS A 22 13.19 2.35 -3.85
N VAL A 23 12.09 2.13 -4.55
CA VAL A 23 10.78 1.82 -3.96
C VAL A 23 10.86 0.62 -3.04
N ALA A 24 11.44 -0.48 -3.51
CA ALA A 24 11.64 -1.69 -2.71
C ALA A 24 12.44 -1.41 -1.44
N SER A 25 13.51 -0.62 -1.56
CA SER A 25 14.36 -0.22 -0.42
C SER A 25 13.59 0.63 0.58
N GLU A 26 12.83 1.63 0.13
CA GLU A 26 12.05 2.50 1.01
C GLU A 26 10.94 1.74 1.75
N ILE A 27 10.21 0.86 1.06
CA ILE A 27 9.22 0.00 1.70
C ILE A 27 9.91 -0.87 2.77
N ARG A 28 11.03 -1.50 2.43
CA ARG A 28 11.76 -2.39 3.35
C ARG A 28 12.24 -1.68 4.61
N ARG A 29 12.63 -0.42 4.50
CA ARG A 29 13.07 0.42 5.65
C ARG A 29 11.93 0.78 6.59
N LYS A 30 10.70 0.82 6.09
CA LYS A 30 9.52 1.22 6.87
C LYS A 30 8.80 0.05 7.54
N VAL A 31 9.19 -1.17 7.25
CA VAL A 31 8.59 -2.38 7.82
C VAL A 31 9.60 -3.14 8.68
N ARG A 32 9.11 -4.02 9.53
CA ARG A 32 9.95 -4.83 10.43
C ARG A 32 10.63 -5.96 9.65
N THR A 33 11.66 -6.55 10.23
CA THR A 33 12.32 -7.74 9.68
C THR A 33 11.38 -8.95 9.58
N SER A 34 10.39 -9.01 10.48
CA SER A 34 9.35 -10.06 10.49
C SER A 34 8.28 -9.88 9.41
N ASP A 35 8.17 -8.67 8.83
CA ASP A 35 7.21 -8.38 7.78
C ASP A 35 7.76 -8.84 6.41
N ILE A 36 6.87 -9.19 5.52
CA ILE A 36 7.24 -9.70 4.19
C ILE A 36 6.99 -8.60 3.16
N VAL A 37 7.98 -8.35 2.33
CA VAL A 37 7.87 -7.45 1.18
C VAL A 37 8.19 -8.23 -0.07
N GLY A 38 7.31 -8.17 -1.04
CA GLY A 38 7.46 -8.83 -2.34
C GLY A 38 7.06 -7.91 -3.49
N ARG A 39 7.58 -8.18 -4.67
CA ARG A 39 7.13 -7.58 -5.93
C ARG A 39 6.30 -8.62 -6.67
N VAL A 40 5.07 -8.29 -7.02
CA VAL A 40 4.14 -9.21 -7.69
C VAL A 40 4.33 -9.16 -9.20
N GLY A 41 4.64 -8.00 -9.72
CA GLY A 41 4.88 -7.78 -11.14
C GLY A 41 4.91 -6.28 -11.47
N GLY A 42 5.55 -5.90 -12.57
CA GLY A 42 5.59 -4.51 -13.02
C GLY A 42 6.02 -3.55 -11.92
N ASP A 43 5.13 -2.64 -11.58
CA ASP A 43 5.27 -1.63 -10.52
C ASP A 43 4.43 -1.94 -9.25
N GLU A 44 4.02 -3.19 -9.08
CA GLU A 44 3.18 -3.65 -7.98
C GLU A 44 4.01 -4.35 -6.91
N PHE A 45 3.88 -3.88 -5.68
CA PHE A 45 4.50 -4.44 -4.48
C PHE A 45 3.43 -4.91 -3.51
N ILE A 46 3.77 -5.94 -2.76
CA ILE A 46 2.93 -6.50 -1.71
C ILE A 46 3.68 -6.43 -0.39
N VAL A 47 2.97 -6.12 0.67
CA VAL A 47 3.51 -6.08 2.03
C VAL A 47 2.59 -6.84 2.96
N PHE A 48 3.12 -7.84 3.64
CA PHE A 48 2.43 -8.53 4.72
C PHE A 48 2.97 -8.03 6.06
N LEU A 49 2.13 -7.30 6.77
CA LEU A 49 2.42 -6.84 8.12
C LEU A 49 1.90 -7.88 9.12
N ARG A 50 2.79 -8.35 9.98
CA ARG A 50 2.46 -9.38 10.99
C ARG A 50 2.22 -8.76 12.36
N ASN A 51 1.29 -9.35 13.12
CA ASN A 51 1.02 -8.97 14.50
C ASN A 51 0.75 -7.46 14.67
N ILE A 52 -0.10 -6.92 13.82
CA ILE A 52 -0.55 -5.54 13.91
C ILE A 52 -1.61 -5.43 15.01
N ARG A 53 -1.48 -4.42 15.87
CA ARG A 53 -2.31 -4.25 17.06
C ARG A 53 -3.35 -3.14 16.93
N SER A 54 -3.27 -2.28 15.92
CA SER A 54 -4.23 -1.19 15.72
C SER A 54 -4.34 -0.76 14.28
N LEU A 55 -5.51 -0.26 13.89
CA LEU A 55 -5.74 0.33 12.58
C LEU A 55 -4.92 1.61 12.39
N ASP A 56 -4.70 2.37 13.46
CA ASP A 56 -3.87 3.59 13.43
C ASP A 56 -2.42 3.28 13.06
N ALA A 57 -1.87 2.16 13.57
CA ALA A 57 -0.52 1.74 13.22
C ALA A 57 -0.41 1.39 11.72
N ILE A 58 -1.44 0.78 11.14
CA ILE A 58 -1.50 0.48 9.70
C ILE A 58 -1.63 1.77 8.90
N SER A 59 -2.55 2.65 9.29
CA SER A 59 -2.79 3.94 8.63
C SER A 59 -1.54 4.80 8.62
N LYS A 60 -0.85 4.88 9.75
CA LYS A 60 0.43 5.57 9.87
C LYS A 60 1.47 4.98 8.92
N LYS A 61 1.61 3.67 8.91
CA LYS A 61 2.56 2.96 8.05
C LYS A 61 2.28 3.19 6.57
N ALA A 62 1.03 3.06 6.15
CA ALA A 62 0.61 3.31 4.77
C ALA A 62 0.84 4.76 4.36
N GLY A 63 0.51 5.72 5.24
CA GLY A 63 0.77 7.14 5.02
C GLY A 63 2.26 7.47 4.88
N GLU A 64 3.12 6.87 5.71
CA GLU A 64 4.58 7.01 5.62
C GLU A 64 5.14 6.46 4.30
N ILE A 65 4.60 5.35 3.81
CA ILE A 65 4.96 4.78 2.51
C ILE A 65 4.55 5.75 1.38
N CYS A 66 3.31 6.22 1.36
CA CYS A 66 2.85 7.18 0.36
C CYS A 66 3.69 8.47 0.36
N ALA A 67 3.98 9.02 1.52
CA ALA A 67 4.75 10.27 1.67
C ALA A 67 6.19 10.13 1.18
N ALA A 68 6.83 8.97 1.39
CA ALA A 68 8.22 8.75 1.00
C ALA A 68 8.47 8.90 -0.51
N PHE A 69 7.47 8.56 -1.34
CA PHE A 69 7.62 8.63 -2.80
C PHE A 69 7.37 10.03 -3.35
N LYS A 70 6.43 10.77 -2.77
CA LYS A 70 6.09 12.11 -3.24
C LYS A 70 7.26 13.07 -3.18
N SER A 71 8.10 12.98 -2.16
CA SER A 71 9.17 13.97 -1.92
C SER A 71 10.38 13.80 -2.85
N LYS A 72 10.71 12.58 -3.25
CA LYS A 72 11.97 12.31 -3.97
C LYS A 72 11.90 12.54 -5.48
N TYR A 73 10.75 12.31 -6.09
CA TYR A 73 10.62 12.32 -7.55
C TYR A 73 9.76 13.47 -8.09
N SER A 74 9.31 14.38 -7.21
CA SER A 74 8.47 15.51 -7.62
C SER A 74 9.17 16.49 -8.58
N GLU A 75 10.48 16.62 -8.47
CA GLU A 75 11.28 17.54 -9.28
C GLU A 75 11.82 16.90 -10.58
N ALA A 76 12.01 15.59 -10.60
CA ALA A 76 12.64 14.89 -11.71
C ALA A 76 11.67 14.55 -12.85
N ILE A 77 10.36 14.61 -12.62
CA ILE A 77 9.35 14.12 -13.55
C ILE A 77 8.33 15.22 -13.86
N PRO A 78 8.24 15.68 -15.11
CA PRO A 78 7.19 16.60 -15.54
C PRO A 78 5.79 16.03 -15.30
N HIS A 79 4.83 16.89 -14.95
CA HIS A 79 3.40 16.57 -14.84
C HIS A 79 2.98 15.65 -13.66
N GLY A 80 3.60 15.80 -12.50
CA GLY A 80 3.03 15.26 -11.27
C GLY A 80 3.84 14.19 -10.54
N GLY A 81 5.03 13.87 -11.00
CA GLY A 81 5.93 12.97 -10.28
C GLY A 81 5.44 11.52 -10.17
N ILE A 82 6.18 10.72 -9.43
CA ILE A 82 5.78 9.38 -9.02
C ILE A 82 5.11 9.48 -7.66
N SER A 83 3.99 8.81 -7.51
CA SER A 83 3.34 8.60 -6.22
C SER A 83 3.02 7.13 -6.00
N CYS A 84 2.55 6.82 -4.81
CA CYS A 84 2.17 5.48 -4.42
C CYS A 84 0.72 5.49 -3.90
N SER A 85 -0.09 4.61 -4.42
CA SER A 85 -1.40 4.29 -3.87
C SER A 85 -1.36 2.94 -3.18
N VAL A 86 -2.03 2.78 -2.06
CA VAL A 86 -2.00 1.57 -1.24
C VAL A 86 -3.41 1.08 -0.97
N GLY A 87 -3.68 -0.17 -1.30
CA GLY A 87 -4.89 -0.88 -0.90
C GLY A 87 -4.60 -1.80 0.28
N ILE A 88 -5.49 -1.84 1.26
CA ILE A 88 -5.30 -2.55 2.51
C ILE A 88 -6.47 -3.51 2.75
N ALA A 89 -6.14 -4.78 2.98
CA ALA A 89 -7.07 -5.80 3.46
C ALA A 89 -6.53 -6.42 4.75
N LEU A 90 -7.43 -6.79 5.66
CA LEU A 90 -7.11 -7.27 7.00
C LEU A 90 -7.55 -8.71 7.21
N TYR A 91 -6.62 -9.54 7.64
CA TYR A 91 -6.92 -10.89 8.11
C TYR A 91 -7.39 -10.85 9.58
N PRO A 92 -8.39 -11.64 9.98
CA PRO A 92 -9.25 -12.51 9.16
C PRO A 92 -10.48 -11.79 8.59
N GLY A 93 -10.71 -10.54 8.96
CA GLY A 93 -11.96 -9.81 8.68
C GLY A 93 -12.29 -9.67 7.19
N ASP A 94 -11.28 -9.42 6.37
CA ASP A 94 -11.46 -9.23 4.93
C ASP A 94 -11.20 -10.52 4.13
N GLY A 95 -10.69 -11.59 4.75
CA GLY A 95 -10.49 -12.87 4.09
C GLY A 95 -9.69 -13.84 4.94
N ALA A 96 -9.90 -15.13 4.71
CA ALA A 96 -9.23 -16.21 5.41
C ALA A 96 -8.07 -16.83 4.63
N CYS A 97 -7.94 -16.53 3.35
CA CYS A 97 -6.86 -17.01 2.49
C CYS A 97 -6.19 -15.88 1.72
N TYR A 98 -5.08 -16.20 1.09
CA TYR A 98 -4.28 -15.25 0.31
C TYR A 98 -5.08 -14.63 -0.84
N GLU A 99 -5.80 -15.43 -1.57
CA GLU A 99 -6.58 -15.03 -2.74
C GLU A 99 -7.66 -14.01 -2.38
N ASP A 100 -8.38 -14.26 -1.28
CA ASP A 100 -9.41 -13.34 -0.79
C ASP A 100 -8.81 -11.99 -0.38
N LEU A 101 -7.72 -12.02 0.37
CA LEU A 101 -7.04 -10.80 0.84
C LEU A 101 -6.48 -10.01 -0.32
N MET A 102 -5.87 -10.68 -1.31
CA MET A 102 -5.35 -10.02 -2.51
C MET A 102 -6.45 -9.37 -3.32
N TYR A 103 -7.53 -10.09 -3.58
CA TYR A 103 -8.69 -9.55 -4.32
C TYR A 103 -9.24 -8.29 -3.64
N LYS A 104 -9.37 -8.31 -2.32
CA LYS A 104 -9.91 -7.18 -1.55
C LYS A 104 -8.92 -6.03 -1.41
N ALA A 105 -7.63 -6.32 -1.29
CA ALA A 105 -6.60 -5.28 -1.33
C ALA A 105 -6.57 -4.57 -2.70
N ASP A 106 -6.77 -5.29 -3.80
CA ASP A 106 -6.88 -4.69 -5.14
C ASP A 106 -8.11 -3.79 -5.27
N GLN A 107 -9.24 -4.19 -4.72
CA GLN A 107 -10.45 -3.35 -4.66
C GLN A 107 -10.18 -2.05 -3.90
N ALA A 108 -9.52 -2.15 -2.75
CA ALA A 108 -9.12 -0.99 -1.95
C ALA A 108 -8.11 -0.11 -2.69
N LEU A 109 -7.17 -0.71 -3.41
CA LEU A 109 -6.20 0.01 -4.24
C LEU A 109 -6.89 0.79 -5.36
N TYR A 110 -7.87 0.18 -6.02
CA TYR A 110 -8.69 0.87 -7.01
C TYR A 110 -9.39 2.09 -6.40
N ALA A 111 -10.01 1.92 -5.23
CA ALA A 111 -10.66 3.03 -4.51
C ALA A 111 -9.67 4.15 -4.14
N ALA A 112 -8.44 3.82 -3.74
CA ALA A 112 -7.40 4.81 -3.49
C ALA A 112 -7.02 5.60 -4.76
N LYS A 113 -6.91 4.92 -5.90
CA LYS A 113 -6.64 5.56 -7.20
C LYS A 113 -7.77 6.48 -7.65
N GLU A 114 -9.03 6.08 -7.46
CA GLU A 114 -10.22 6.90 -7.77
C GLU A 114 -10.31 8.15 -6.89
N LYS A 115 -9.83 8.10 -5.65
CA LYS A 115 -9.77 9.26 -4.73
C LYS A 115 -8.71 10.30 -5.10
N GLY A 116 -7.94 10.07 -6.15
CA GLY A 116 -6.94 11.02 -6.62
C GLY A 116 -5.50 10.51 -6.49
N LYS A 117 -5.31 9.23 -6.23
CA LYS A 117 -3.97 8.61 -6.07
C LYS A 117 -3.21 9.15 -4.85
N ASN A 118 -1.95 8.74 -4.67
CA ASN A 118 -1.09 9.19 -3.57
C ASN A 118 -1.75 9.11 -2.19
N CYS A 119 -2.48 8.05 -1.95
CA CYS A 119 -3.19 7.79 -0.70
C CYS A 119 -3.35 6.29 -0.48
N PHE A 120 -3.90 5.93 0.67
CA PHE A 120 -4.27 4.57 0.97
C PHE A 120 -5.78 4.45 1.21
N ALA A 121 -6.29 3.25 1.03
CA ALA A 121 -7.67 2.90 1.37
C ALA A 121 -7.71 1.51 1.99
N PHE A 122 -8.58 1.35 2.97
CA PHE A 122 -8.96 0.04 3.47
C PHE A 122 -10.08 -0.56 2.62
N TYR A 123 -10.07 -1.88 2.47
CA TYR A 123 -11.22 -2.57 1.92
C TYR A 123 -12.41 -2.34 2.87
N ASP A 124 -13.49 -1.89 2.32
CA ASP A 124 -14.76 -1.49 2.94
C ASP A 124 -14.87 -1.55 4.49
N VAL A 125 -14.48 -0.45 5.14
CA VAL A 125 -14.58 -0.30 6.60
C VAL A 125 -16.03 -0.47 7.10
N THR A 126 -17.02 -0.03 6.32
CA THR A 126 -18.44 -0.11 6.69
C THR A 126 -18.94 -1.54 6.71
N PHE A 127 -18.57 -2.34 5.74
CA PHE A 127 -18.88 -3.75 5.68
C PHE A 127 -18.21 -4.53 6.81
N ARG A 128 -16.95 -4.24 7.08
CA ARG A 128 -16.17 -4.86 8.16
C ARG A 128 -16.78 -4.61 9.53
N ASN A 129 -17.19 -3.39 9.81
CA ASN A 129 -17.83 -3.02 11.07
C ASN A 129 -19.16 -3.74 11.29
N ARG A 130 -19.87 -4.07 10.21
CA ARG A 130 -21.15 -4.84 10.27
C ARG A 130 -20.92 -6.35 10.35
N ALA A 131 -19.97 -6.85 9.57
CA ALA A 131 -19.76 -8.30 9.43
C ALA A 131 -18.87 -8.90 10.54
N PHE A 132 -17.98 -8.11 11.13
CA PHE A 132 -16.98 -8.56 12.09
C PHE A 132 -16.82 -7.60 13.28
N PRO A 133 -17.88 -7.36 14.06
CA PRO A 133 -17.81 -6.47 15.23
C PRO A 133 -16.80 -6.94 16.29
N SER A 134 -16.55 -8.23 16.39
CA SER A 134 -15.59 -8.81 17.34
C SER A 134 -14.12 -8.50 16.98
N VAL A 135 -13.81 -8.33 15.72
CA VAL A 135 -12.43 -8.03 15.29
C VAL A 135 -12.01 -6.61 15.68
N LEU A 136 -12.96 -5.68 15.70
CA LEU A 136 -12.70 -4.31 16.13
C LEU A 136 -12.57 -4.19 17.65
N SER A 137 -13.34 -4.99 18.41
CA SER A 137 -13.22 -4.99 19.87
C SER A 137 -11.90 -5.56 20.37
N GLU A 138 -11.30 -6.49 19.64
CA GLU A 138 -9.95 -7.01 19.95
C GLU A 138 -8.85 -6.02 19.58
N VAL A 139 -9.05 -5.20 18.54
CA VAL A 139 -8.11 -4.17 18.11
C VAL A 139 -8.20 -2.93 19.01
N GLU A 140 -9.40 -2.57 19.49
CA GLU A 140 -9.62 -1.45 20.40
C GLU A 140 -9.35 -1.80 21.87
N SER A 141 -9.54 -3.06 22.29
CA SER A 141 -9.30 -3.52 23.66
C SER A 141 -7.86 -3.98 23.92
N GLY A 142 -6.99 -3.95 22.92
CA GLY A 142 -5.56 -4.24 23.02
C GLY A 142 -4.71 -3.08 23.53
N VAL A 143 -5.28 -2.24 24.37
CA VAL A 143 -4.57 -1.20 25.13
C VAL A 143 -4.01 -1.81 26.40
#